data_7adcba4aa4185fbbd73821849633d86d
#
_entry.id   7adcba4aa4185fbbd73821849633d86d
#
_cell.length_a   1.000
_cell.length_b   1.000
_cell.length_c   1.000
_cell.angle_alpha   90.00
_cell.angle_beta   90.00
_cell.angle_gamma   90.00
#
_symmetry.space_group_name_H-M   'P 1'
#
loop_
_entity.id
_entity.type
_entity.pdbx_description
1 polymer ?
#
loop_
_entity_poly.entity_id
_entity_poly.type
_entity_poly.pdbx_seq_one_letter_code
_entity_poly.pdbx_strand_id
1 'polypeptide(L)'
;MKTIVPKGVVTVLLVASSVAQAAAVAQAAAVAQAAAAAPPAHPAKPPAAAPAAPPAPAAPHRNLGGPGDYALREKLIGHISRDPDLAQANIQVVLVNGGAVFSGSVPNWTLKRRVLAIAGTQRGIYNVTDQMTIPRGNVGDAEIAKAIGSLLADYSEPLGLKGLEVSSEDGVATLRGGVASFTARVRAEERAGQVLGLQRIVNRLVPAGVPGGTDDVTLRRAVVAYLSDFREFPYPGEIDVRLQNGRVTLSGSLDMYMGRQQAGAMAALVSGVREVENQIKVDPSIQGAVTTVREQQ
;
A
#
# COMPACT_ATOMS: atom_id res chain seq x y z
N MET A 1 -13.79 -66.04 0.69
CA MET A 1 -13.71 -64.59 0.79
C MET A 1 -12.92 -64.07 -0.36
N LYS A 2 -13.57 -63.46 -1.36
CA LYS A 2 -12.91 -62.87 -2.55
C LYS A 2 -12.67 -61.40 -2.23
N THR A 3 -11.40 -60.99 -2.23
CA THR A 3 -10.99 -59.58 -2.06
C THR A 3 -11.09 -58.91 -3.43
N ILE A 4 -11.97 -57.93 -3.53
CA ILE A 4 -12.13 -57.10 -4.72
C ILE A 4 -11.12 -55.94 -4.62
N VAL A 5 -10.15 -55.85 -5.54
CA VAL A 5 -9.24 -54.74 -5.70
C VAL A 5 -9.88 -53.75 -6.68
N PRO A 6 -10.03 -52.45 -6.36
CA PRO A 6 -10.57 -51.50 -7.31
C PRO A 6 -9.52 -51.14 -8.39
N LYS A 7 -9.88 -51.40 -9.62
CA LYS A 7 -9.19 -50.91 -10.82
C LYS A 7 -9.46 -49.38 -10.94
N GLY A 8 -8.44 -48.54 -10.87
CA GLY A 8 -8.66 -47.13 -11.15
C GLY A 8 -7.55 -46.15 -10.79
N VAL A 9 -6.29 -46.53 -10.75
CA VAL A 9 -5.17 -45.59 -10.47
C VAL A 9 -3.92 -45.88 -11.35
N VAL A 10 -4.05 -46.07 -12.62
CA VAL A 10 -2.85 -46.28 -13.48
C VAL A 10 -2.79 -45.36 -14.72
N THR A 11 -3.72 -44.43 -14.93
CA THR A 11 -3.74 -43.69 -16.22
C THR A 11 -3.26 -42.23 -16.11
N VAL A 12 -2.80 -41.75 -14.96
CA VAL A 12 -2.41 -40.31 -14.78
C VAL A 12 -0.88 -40.09 -14.77
N LEU A 13 -0.06 -41.14 -14.64
CA LEU A 13 1.41 -41.00 -14.54
C LEU A 13 2.17 -41.01 -15.88
N LEU A 14 1.54 -41.28 -17.00
CA LEU A 14 2.22 -41.39 -18.32
C LEU A 14 2.12 -40.12 -19.18
N VAL A 15 1.25 -39.16 -18.83
CA VAL A 15 1.09 -37.90 -19.58
C VAL A 15 2.03 -36.80 -19.07
N ALA A 16 2.43 -36.83 -17.80
CA ALA A 16 3.32 -35.81 -17.23
C ALA A 16 4.79 -35.94 -17.72
N SER A 17 5.23 -37.13 -18.13
CA SER A 17 6.61 -37.38 -18.58
C SER A 17 6.88 -36.91 -20.01
N SER A 18 5.88 -36.91 -20.88
CA SER A 18 6.03 -36.50 -22.29
C SER A 18 6.07 -34.97 -22.48
N VAL A 19 5.39 -34.21 -21.62
CA VAL A 19 5.39 -32.74 -21.69
C VAL A 19 6.73 -32.18 -21.18
N ALA A 20 7.30 -32.79 -20.16
CA ALA A 20 8.61 -32.37 -19.62
C ALA A 20 9.78 -32.64 -20.60
N GLN A 21 9.72 -33.75 -21.35
CA GLN A 21 10.72 -34.03 -22.36
C GLN A 21 10.61 -33.13 -23.59
N ALA A 22 9.42 -32.76 -24.02
CA ALA A 22 9.21 -31.83 -25.13
C ALA A 22 9.72 -30.41 -24.78
N ALA A 23 9.55 -29.96 -23.54
CA ALA A 23 10.07 -28.67 -23.09
C ALA A 23 11.61 -28.63 -23.00
N ALA A 24 12.24 -29.74 -22.59
CA ALA A 24 13.71 -29.84 -22.53
C ALA A 24 14.37 -29.82 -23.90
N VAL A 25 13.75 -30.49 -24.92
CA VAL A 25 14.26 -30.47 -26.29
C VAL A 25 14.09 -29.10 -26.94
N ALA A 26 13.01 -28.38 -26.67
CA ALA A 26 12.79 -27.01 -27.16
C ALA A 26 13.80 -26.00 -26.56
N GLN A 27 14.18 -26.14 -25.32
CA GLN A 27 15.19 -25.28 -24.68
C GLN A 27 16.62 -25.58 -25.21
N ALA A 28 16.95 -26.84 -25.49
CA ALA A 28 18.24 -27.17 -26.06
C ALA A 28 18.40 -26.65 -27.52
N ALA A 29 17.34 -26.62 -28.30
CA ALA A 29 17.34 -26.04 -29.64
C ALA A 29 17.49 -24.51 -29.65
N ALA A 30 16.88 -23.82 -28.67
CA ALA A 30 16.99 -22.37 -28.53
C ALA A 30 18.40 -21.92 -28.10
N VAL A 31 19.10 -22.69 -27.26
CA VAL A 31 20.49 -22.42 -26.87
C VAL A 31 21.47 -22.65 -28.01
N ALA A 32 21.24 -23.64 -28.86
CA ALA A 32 22.09 -23.91 -30.04
C ALA A 32 21.96 -22.83 -31.13
N GLN A 33 20.78 -22.22 -31.30
CA GLN A 33 20.57 -21.10 -32.23
C GLN A 33 21.14 -19.77 -31.76
N ALA A 34 21.20 -19.55 -30.44
CA ALA A 34 21.81 -18.35 -29.85
C ALA A 34 23.34 -18.32 -29.96
N ALA A 35 24.00 -19.47 -30.09
CA ALA A 35 25.46 -19.56 -30.21
C ALA A 35 25.99 -19.29 -31.63
N ALA A 36 25.11 -19.26 -32.65
CA ALA A 36 25.51 -19.05 -34.05
C ALA A 36 25.45 -17.59 -34.53
N ALA A 37 25.03 -16.65 -33.68
CA ALA A 37 24.89 -15.23 -34.02
C ALA A 37 25.64 -14.31 -33.03
N ALA A 38 26.94 -14.57 -32.80
CA ALA A 38 27.78 -13.66 -32.04
C ALA A 38 28.38 -12.59 -32.99
N PRO A 39 28.10 -11.30 -32.81
CA PRO A 39 28.83 -10.23 -33.48
C PRO A 39 30.26 -10.13 -32.94
N PRO A 40 31.22 -9.52 -33.70
CA PRO A 40 32.63 -9.46 -33.30
C PRO A 40 32.83 -8.66 -32.01
N ALA A 41 33.79 -9.14 -31.22
CA ALA A 41 34.12 -8.61 -29.89
C ALA A 41 34.40 -7.09 -29.93
N HIS A 42 33.64 -6.33 -29.12
CA HIS A 42 33.96 -4.95 -28.79
C HIS A 42 35.17 -4.92 -27.83
N PRO A 43 35.99 -3.88 -27.89
CA PRO A 43 37.14 -3.71 -27.00
C PRO A 43 36.70 -3.60 -25.53
N ALA A 44 37.46 -4.21 -24.65
CA ALA A 44 37.18 -4.30 -23.21
C ALA A 44 36.83 -2.94 -22.59
N LYS A 45 35.69 -2.90 -21.91
CA LYS A 45 35.27 -1.78 -21.08
C LYS A 45 36.30 -1.57 -19.96
N PRO A 46 36.76 -0.32 -19.71
CA PRO A 46 37.64 -0.04 -18.60
C PRO A 46 37.03 -0.44 -17.25
N PRO A 47 37.81 -0.80 -16.24
CA PRO A 47 37.30 -1.27 -14.95
C PRO A 47 36.33 -0.26 -14.37
N ALA A 48 35.19 -0.75 -13.86
CA ALA A 48 34.17 0.05 -13.23
C ALA A 48 34.79 0.89 -12.12
N ALA A 49 34.58 2.19 -12.18
CA ALA A 49 34.95 3.12 -11.12
C ALA A 49 34.36 2.61 -9.79
N ALA A 50 35.16 2.70 -8.73
CA ALA A 50 34.73 2.40 -7.37
C ALA A 50 33.38 3.04 -7.06
N PRO A 51 32.48 2.40 -6.30
CA PRO A 51 31.18 2.98 -5.98
C PRO A 51 31.41 4.36 -5.38
N ALA A 52 30.79 5.35 -5.98
CA ALA A 52 30.82 6.73 -5.50
C ALA A 52 30.39 6.74 -4.03
N ALA A 53 31.13 7.43 -3.18
CA ALA A 53 30.77 7.66 -1.80
C ALA A 53 29.31 8.15 -1.73
N PRO A 54 28.53 7.74 -0.72
CA PRO A 54 27.16 8.21 -0.59
C PRO A 54 27.15 9.74 -0.63
N PRO A 55 26.21 10.35 -1.35
CA PRO A 55 26.16 11.81 -1.45
C PRO A 55 26.12 12.39 -0.04
N ALA A 56 26.94 13.38 0.20
CA ALA A 56 26.96 14.14 1.46
C ALA A 56 25.51 14.56 1.79
N PRO A 57 25.13 14.61 3.09
CA PRO A 57 23.78 15.01 3.46
C PRO A 57 23.47 16.35 2.79
N ALA A 58 22.40 16.36 1.99
CA ALA A 58 21.98 17.53 1.26
C ALA A 58 21.84 18.70 2.25
N ALA A 59 22.42 19.85 1.90
CA ALA A 59 22.30 21.07 2.68
C ALA A 59 20.79 21.30 3.01
N PRO A 60 20.46 21.84 4.21
CA PRO A 60 19.08 22.01 4.62
C PRO A 60 18.33 22.79 3.52
N HIS A 61 17.37 22.11 2.87
CA HIS A 61 16.58 22.71 1.81
C HIS A 61 15.91 23.96 2.38
N ARG A 62 16.23 25.13 1.80
CA ARG A 62 15.52 26.37 2.09
C ARG A 62 14.05 26.12 1.77
N ASN A 63 13.18 26.26 2.78
CA ASN A 63 11.74 26.24 2.55
C ASN A 63 11.40 27.38 1.59
N LEU A 64 10.95 27.06 0.38
CA LEU A 64 10.59 28.04 -0.65
C LEU A 64 9.13 28.48 -0.53
N GLY A 65 8.40 27.99 0.50
CA GLY A 65 7.01 28.33 0.76
C GLY A 65 6.84 29.74 1.38
N GLY A 66 5.60 30.23 1.34
CA GLY A 66 5.21 31.47 1.96
C GLY A 66 5.22 31.44 3.51
N PRO A 67 4.92 32.58 4.18
CA PRO A 67 4.89 32.64 5.65
C PRO A 67 3.96 31.62 6.30
N GLY A 68 2.83 31.28 5.65
CA GLY A 68 1.90 30.25 6.11
C GLY A 68 2.50 28.83 6.07
N ASP A 69 3.27 28.52 5.03
CA ASP A 69 3.96 27.24 4.91
C ASP A 69 5.04 27.10 5.97
N TYR A 70 5.75 28.17 6.29
CA TYR A 70 6.73 28.15 7.38
C TYR A 70 6.10 27.81 8.72
N ALA A 71 5.03 28.51 9.11
CA ALA A 71 4.32 28.27 10.35
C ALA A 71 3.75 26.84 10.44
N LEU A 72 3.19 26.34 9.33
CA LEU A 72 2.64 24.99 9.25
C LEU A 72 3.76 23.92 9.31
N ARG A 73 4.91 24.19 8.68
CA ARG A 73 6.09 23.34 8.76
C ARG A 73 6.61 23.22 10.20
N GLU A 74 6.75 24.32 10.91
CA GLU A 74 7.19 24.32 12.32
C GLU A 74 6.21 23.56 13.21
N LYS A 75 4.90 23.70 12.96
CA LYS A 75 3.86 22.92 13.65
C LYS A 75 4.01 21.42 13.39
N LEU A 76 4.24 21.02 12.13
CA LEU A 76 4.47 19.60 11.77
C LEU A 76 5.73 19.04 12.46
N ILE A 77 6.84 19.77 12.38
CA ILE A 77 8.09 19.36 13.06
C ILE A 77 7.85 19.24 14.57
N GLY A 78 7.13 20.20 15.17
CA GLY A 78 6.78 20.17 16.58
C GLY A 78 5.92 18.95 16.97
N HIS A 79 4.99 18.52 16.11
CA HIS A 79 4.21 17.30 16.36
C HIS A 79 5.06 16.03 16.21
N ILE A 80 5.92 15.97 15.20
CA ILE A 80 6.83 14.83 14.97
C ILE A 80 7.82 14.70 16.14
N SER A 81 8.42 15.81 16.59
CA SER A 81 9.42 15.82 17.67
C SER A 81 8.84 15.50 19.05
N ARG A 82 7.54 15.67 19.25
CA ARG A 82 6.87 15.30 20.51
C ARG A 82 6.55 13.81 20.59
N ASP A 83 6.55 13.10 19.47
CA ASP A 83 6.39 11.65 19.46
C ASP A 83 7.73 11.01 19.87
N PRO A 84 7.79 10.30 21.01
CA PRO A 84 9.06 9.77 21.52
C PRO A 84 9.71 8.75 20.57
N ASP A 85 8.90 8.02 19.80
CA ASP A 85 9.38 7.03 18.84
C ASP A 85 9.96 7.69 17.57
N LEU A 86 9.53 8.92 17.26
CA LEU A 86 9.98 9.71 16.10
C LEU A 86 11.07 10.73 16.45
N ALA A 87 11.27 11.04 17.73
CA ALA A 87 12.21 12.09 18.17
C ALA A 87 13.66 11.84 17.72
N GLN A 88 14.03 10.58 17.54
CA GLN A 88 15.38 10.18 17.07
C GLN A 88 15.45 9.90 15.57
N ALA A 89 14.32 9.98 14.85
CA ALA A 89 14.28 9.77 13.42
C ALA A 89 14.80 11.01 12.67
N ASN A 90 15.64 10.79 11.66
CA ASN A 90 16.16 11.89 10.84
C ASN A 90 15.15 12.22 9.74
N ILE A 91 14.12 13.00 10.09
CA ILE A 91 13.04 13.39 9.18
C ILE A 91 13.22 14.84 8.77
N GLN A 92 13.24 15.07 7.47
CA GLN A 92 13.24 16.40 6.87
C GLN A 92 11.87 16.68 6.26
N VAL A 93 11.35 17.90 6.48
CA VAL A 93 10.06 18.35 5.97
C VAL A 93 10.27 19.59 5.12
N VAL A 94 9.84 19.52 3.88
CA VAL A 94 9.75 20.70 2.97
C VAL A 94 8.28 20.94 2.68
N LEU A 95 7.83 22.17 2.85
CA LEU A 95 6.46 22.58 2.61
C LEU A 95 6.40 23.73 1.62
N VAL A 96 5.63 23.54 0.55
CA VAL A 96 5.43 24.55 -0.50
C VAL A 96 3.98 24.53 -0.94
N ASN A 97 3.29 25.67 -0.77
CA ASN A 97 1.87 25.83 -1.14
C ASN A 97 0.99 24.70 -0.60
N GLY A 98 1.21 24.28 0.66
CA GLY A 98 0.48 23.20 1.31
C GLY A 98 0.82 21.79 0.80
N GLY A 99 1.77 21.64 -0.13
CA GLY A 99 2.37 20.35 -0.49
C GLY A 99 3.54 20.01 0.44
N ALA A 100 3.42 18.94 1.22
CA ALA A 100 4.45 18.48 2.14
C ALA A 100 5.27 17.34 1.52
N VAL A 101 6.58 17.48 1.51
CA VAL A 101 7.54 16.44 1.12
C VAL A 101 8.30 16.00 2.35
N PHE A 102 8.24 14.72 2.68
CA PHE A 102 8.98 14.09 3.76
C PHE A 102 10.13 13.27 3.20
N SER A 103 11.33 13.50 3.71
CA SER A 103 12.54 12.74 3.35
C SER A 103 13.34 12.35 4.59
N GLY A 104 14.37 11.52 4.41
CA GLY A 104 15.19 11.03 5.49
C GLY A 104 14.97 9.55 5.81
N SER A 105 15.18 9.14 7.06
CA SER A 105 15.12 7.73 7.47
C SER A 105 14.30 7.55 8.72
N VAL A 106 13.44 6.53 8.71
CA VAL A 106 12.61 6.10 9.84
C VAL A 106 12.84 4.63 10.16
N PRO A 107 12.71 4.21 11.42
CA PRO A 107 13.06 2.84 11.85
C PRO A 107 12.20 1.74 11.24
N ASN A 108 10.91 1.98 11.00
CA ASN A 108 9.98 0.98 10.51
C ASN A 108 8.78 1.60 9.76
N TRP A 109 7.97 0.73 9.14
CA TRP A 109 6.79 1.12 8.37
C TRP A 109 5.73 1.82 9.20
N THR A 110 5.48 1.39 10.43
CA THR A 110 4.48 2.03 11.32
C THR A 110 4.84 3.47 11.61
N LEU A 111 6.11 3.76 11.92
CA LEU A 111 6.57 5.12 12.18
C LEU A 111 6.50 5.97 10.90
N LYS A 112 6.85 5.42 9.75
CA LYS A 112 6.67 6.06 8.45
C LYS A 112 5.20 6.47 8.22
N ARG A 113 4.27 5.54 8.41
CA ARG A 113 2.83 5.79 8.30
C ARG A 113 2.33 6.84 9.32
N ARG A 114 2.87 6.82 10.53
CA ARG A 114 2.53 7.80 11.59
C ARG A 114 2.91 9.22 11.19
N VAL A 115 4.11 9.42 10.62
CA VAL A 115 4.51 10.74 10.07
C VAL A 115 3.54 11.23 9.00
N LEU A 116 3.18 10.36 8.05
CA LEU A 116 2.24 10.70 6.99
C LEU A 116 0.83 11.00 7.54
N ALA A 117 0.39 10.27 8.58
CA ALA A 117 -0.87 10.52 9.26
C ALA A 117 -0.89 11.87 9.99
N ILE A 118 0.19 12.20 10.72
CA ILE A 118 0.35 13.52 11.36
C ILE A 118 0.20 14.62 10.32
N ALA A 119 0.86 14.50 9.16
CA ALA A 119 0.74 15.46 8.08
C ALA A 119 -0.69 15.50 7.50
N GLY A 120 -1.27 14.34 7.21
CA GLY A 120 -2.58 14.24 6.56
C GLY A 120 -3.74 14.78 7.39
N THR A 121 -3.58 14.92 8.71
CA THR A 121 -4.56 15.49 9.62
C THR A 121 -4.35 17.00 9.89
N GLN A 122 -3.30 17.61 9.33
CA GLN A 122 -3.10 19.05 9.48
C GLN A 122 -3.87 19.84 8.41
N ARG A 123 -4.68 20.79 8.87
CA ARG A 123 -5.34 21.76 7.98
C ARG A 123 -4.29 22.60 7.26
N GLY A 124 -4.46 22.77 5.94
CA GLY A 124 -3.51 23.46 5.08
C GLY A 124 -2.54 22.52 4.35
N ILE A 125 -2.57 21.20 4.63
CA ILE A 125 -1.90 20.19 3.82
C ILE A 125 -2.86 19.67 2.75
N TYR A 126 -2.52 19.90 1.48
CA TYR A 126 -3.30 19.47 0.31
C TYR A 126 -2.74 18.22 -0.35
N ASN A 127 -1.44 18.01 -0.22
CA ASN A 127 -0.74 16.86 -0.78
C ASN A 127 0.42 16.44 0.11
N VAL A 128 0.72 15.14 0.11
CA VAL A 128 1.84 14.58 0.87
C VAL A 128 2.66 13.68 -0.06
N THR A 129 3.95 13.97 -0.17
CA THR A 129 4.92 13.17 -0.91
C THR A 129 5.87 12.50 0.07
N ASP A 130 5.95 11.17 0.00
CA ASP A 130 6.79 10.35 0.86
C ASP A 130 8.07 9.93 0.12
N GLN A 131 9.21 10.43 0.59
CA GLN A 131 10.56 10.06 0.16
C GLN A 131 11.38 9.49 1.32
N MET A 132 10.73 9.12 2.44
CA MET A 132 11.42 8.52 3.57
C MET A 132 11.84 7.10 3.27
N THR A 133 13.00 6.71 3.76
CA THR A 133 13.54 5.34 3.65
C THR A 133 13.43 4.60 4.98
N ILE A 134 13.38 3.28 4.91
CA ILE A 134 13.45 2.39 6.07
C ILE A 134 14.71 1.53 5.91
N PRO A 135 15.63 1.48 6.88
CA PRO A 135 16.79 0.60 6.81
C PRO A 135 16.36 -0.87 6.74
N ARG A 136 16.76 -1.60 5.69
CA ARG A 136 16.33 -3.00 5.51
C ARG A 136 16.96 -3.96 6.51
N GLY A 137 18.19 -3.71 6.92
CA GLY A 137 18.96 -4.68 7.70
C GLY A 137 19.21 -6.00 6.93
N ASN A 138 19.55 -7.06 7.68
CA ASN A 138 19.82 -8.40 7.13
C ASN A 138 18.64 -9.38 7.35
N VAL A 139 17.41 -8.87 7.46
CA VAL A 139 16.22 -9.72 7.69
C VAL A 139 15.70 -10.26 6.36
N GLY A 140 15.57 -11.59 6.29
CA GLY A 140 15.04 -12.28 5.10
C GLY A 140 13.52 -12.19 4.98
N ASP A 141 13.00 -12.30 3.73
CA ASP A 141 11.57 -12.19 3.49
C ASP A 141 10.74 -13.26 4.22
N ALA A 142 11.26 -14.49 4.34
CA ALA A 142 10.61 -15.56 5.10
C ALA A 142 10.48 -15.22 6.59
N GLU A 143 11.48 -14.57 7.16
CA GLU A 143 11.48 -14.11 8.56
C GLU A 143 10.48 -12.96 8.75
N ILE A 144 10.44 -12.00 7.81
CA ILE A 144 9.46 -10.91 7.81
C ILE A 144 8.03 -11.47 7.78
N ALA A 145 7.74 -12.38 6.83
CA ALA A 145 6.40 -12.97 6.70
C ALA A 145 6.00 -13.76 7.98
N LYS A 146 6.91 -14.55 8.53
CA LYS A 146 6.70 -15.30 9.77
C LYS A 146 6.46 -14.38 10.95
N ALA A 147 7.27 -13.33 11.12
CA ALA A 147 7.14 -12.38 12.22
C ALA A 147 5.80 -11.63 12.16
N ILE A 148 5.38 -11.17 10.97
CA ILE A 148 4.07 -10.56 10.77
C ILE A 148 2.94 -11.54 11.10
N GLY A 149 3.02 -12.78 10.59
CA GLY A 149 2.02 -13.81 10.84
C GLY A 149 1.84 -14.10 12.31
N SER A 150 2.93 -14.29 13.06
CA SER A 150 2.90 -14.50 14.52
C SER A 150 2.33 -13.30 15.26
N LEU A 151 2.80 -12.09 14.93
CA LEU A 151 2.34 -10.86 15.58
C LEU A 151 0.83 -10.63 15.36
N LEU A 152 0.31 -10.89 14.16
CA LEU A 152 -1.10 -10.72 13.87
C LEU A 152 -1.97 -11.86 14.44
N ALA A 153 -1.42 -13.07 14.61
CA ALA A 153 -2.11 -14.17 15.27
C ALA A 153 -2.46 -13.83 16.73
N ASP A 154 -1.57 -13.18 17.45
CA ASP A 154 -1.79 -12.72 18.83
C ASP A 154 -2.90 -11.66 18.94
N TYR A 155 -3.22 -10.99 17.84
CA TYR A 155 -4.28 -9.99 17.75
C TYR A 155 -5.48 -10.44 16.90
N SER A 156 -5.59 -11.72 16.58
CA SER A 156 -6.64 -12.25 15.69
C SER A 156 -8.06 -11.96 16.17
N GLU A 157 -8.34 -12.18 17.46
CA GLU A 157 -9.65 -11.93 18.05
C GLU A 157 -10.07 -10.45 18.02
N PRO A 158 -9.26 -9.48 18.52
CA PRO A 158 -9.64 -8.06 18.47
C PRO A 158 -9.78 -7.50 17.07
N LEU A 159 -9.08 -8.08 16.08
CA LEU A 159 -9.13 -7.65 14.68
C LEU A 159 -10.18 -8.42 13.87
N GLY A 160 -10.74 -9.50 14.42
CA GLY A 160 -11.63 -10.40 13.70
C GLY A 160 -10.98 -11.01 12.46
N LEU A 161 -9.69 -11.37 12.57
CA LEU A 161 -8.91 -11.92 11.45
C LEU A 161 -9.41 -13.31 11.07
N LYS A 162 -9.65 -13.53 9.79
CA LYS A 162 -10.08 -14.81 9.21
C LYS A 162 -9.23 -15.14 7.98
N GLY A 163 -8.68 -16.36 7.94
CA GLY A 163 -7.91 -16.82 6.79
C GLY A 163 -6.72 -15.91 6.47
N LEU A 164 -5.96 -15.48 7.50
CA LEU A 164 -4.80 -14.63 7.30
C LEU A 164 -3.71 -15.36 6.52
N GLU A 165 -3.32 -14.77 5.41
CA GLU A 165 -2.15 -15.17 4.61
C GLU A 165 -1.17 -14.00 4.55
N VAL A 166 0.10 -14.28 4.81
CA VAL A 166 1.19 -13.29 4.77
C VAL A 166 2.28 -13.80 3.85
N SER A 167 2.65 -12.99 2.87
CA SER A 167 3.84 -13.23 2.03
C SER A 167 4.73 -11.99 2.02
N SER A 168 6.03 -12.18 1.83
CA SER A 168 6.99 -11.08 1.67
C SER A 168 7.89 -11.35 0.47
N GLU A 169 8.20 -10.31 -0.29
CA GLU A 169 9.13 -10.30 -1.41
C GLU A 169 9.84 -8.93 -1.45
N ASP A 170 11.16 -8.94 -1.43
CA ASP A 170 12.00 -7.73 -1.39
C ASP A 170 11.62 -6.73 -0.28
N GLY A 171 11.24 -7.25 0.90
CA GLY A 171 10.80 -6.43 2.03
C GLY A 171 9.39 -5.84 1.85
N VAL A 172 8.66 -6.24 0.82
CA VAL A 172 7.26 -5.86 0.60
C VAL A 172 6.34 -6.97 1.10
N ALA A 173 5.68 -6.76 2.23
CA ALA A 173 4.73 -7.73 2.76
C ALA A 173 3.34 -7.55 2.15
N THR A 174 2.71 -8.64 1.74
CA THR A 174 1.31 -8.67 1.32
C THR A 174 0.48 -9.40 2.37
N LEU A 175 -0.57 -8.72 2.87
CA LEU A 175 -1.55 -9.28 3.80
C LEU A 175 -2.84 -9.60 3.05
N ARG A 176 -3.37 -10.81 3.21
CA ARG A 176 -4.67 -11.26 2.66
C ARG A 176 -5.51 -11.91 3.74
N GLY A 177 -6.82 -11.90 3.57
CA GLY A 177 -7.79 -12.49 4.50
C GLY A 177 -8.94 -11.58 4.81
N GLY A 178 -9.77 -11.94 5.81
CA GLY A 178 -10.87 -11.13 6.30
C GLY A 178 -10.54 -10.43 7.61
N VAL A 179 -11.15 -9.28 7.86
CA VAL A 179 -11.08 -8.52 9.13
C VAL A 179 -12.46 -8.02 9.52
N ALA A 180 -12.64 -7.63 10.79
CA ALA A 180 -13.95 -7.20 11.30
C ALA A 180 -14.44 -5.88 10.67
N SER A 181 -13.56 -4.91 10.42
CA SER A 181 -13.92 -3.58 9.90
C SER A 181 -12.75 -2.93 9.15
N PHE A 182 -13.02 -1.78 8.51
CA PHE A 182 -11.96 -0.95 7.92
C PHE A 182 -10.93 -0.51 8.98
N THR A 183 -11.40 -0.12 10.16
CA THR A 183 -10.53 0.23 11.29
C THR A 183 -9.64 -0.95 11.71
N ALA A 184 -10.18 -2.16 11.75
CA ALA A 184 -9.41 -3.38 12.04
C ALA A 184 -8.34 -3.63 10.95
N ARG A 185 -8.66 -3.38 9.69
CA ARG A 185 -7.70 -3.44 8.57
C ARG A 185 -6.53 -2.47 8.75
N VAL A 186 -6.81 -1.23 9.15
CA VAL A 186 -5.77 -0.23 9.43
C VAL A 186 -4.90 -0.64 10.61
N ARG A 187 -5.53 -1.11 11.71
CA ARG A 187 -4.79 -1.59 12.89
C ARG A 187 -3.93 -2.81 12.59
N ALA A 188 -4.39 -3.73 11.75
CA ALA A 188 -3.58 -4.87 11.30
C ALA A 188 -2.32 -4.40 10.55
N GLU A 189 -2.46 -3.41 9.67
CA GLU A 189 -1.33 -2.79 8.96
C GLU A 189 -0.34 -2.11 9.93
N GLU A 190 -0.85 -1.35 10.89
CA GLU A 190 -0.02 -0.68 11.91
C GLU A 190 0.77 -1.69 12.75
N ARG A 191 0.14 -2.81 13.13
CA ARG A 191 0.83 -3.87 13.88
C ARG A 191 1.89 -4.56 13.02
N ALA A 192 1.53 -4.99 11.82
CA ALA A 192 2.46 -5.62 10.88
C ALA A 192 3.66 -4.70 10.55
N GLY A 193 3.41 -3.40 10.48
CA GLY A 193 4.43 -2.39 10.18
C GLY A 193 5.51 -2.20 11.23
N GLN A 194 5.38 -2.80 12.42
CA GLN A 194 6.40 -2.78 13.48
C GLN A 194 7.54 -3.76 13.19
N VAL A 195 7.35 -4.71 12.28
CA VAL A 195 8.35 -5.73 11.96
C VAL A 195 9.56 -5.09 11.26
N LEU A 196 10.75 -5.41 11.77
CA LEU A 196 12.00 -4.90 11.23
C LEU A 196 12.29 -5.47 9.84
N GLY A 197 12.98 -4.70 9.01
CA GLY A 197 13.33 -5.08 7.64
C GLY A 197 12.20 -4.86 6.62
N LEU A 198 10.98 -4.62 7.10
CA LEU A 198 9.83 -4.34 6.25
C LEU A 198 9.93 -2.96 5.60
N GLN A 199 9.87 -2.92 4.27
CA GLN A 199 9.94 -1.69 3.48
C GLN A 199 8.57 -1.12 3.17
N ARG A 200 7.59 -2.01 2.92
CA ARG A 200 6.23 -1.63 2.52
C ARG A 200 5.23 -2.74 2.85
N ILE A 201 3.99 -2.35 3.08
CA ILE A 201 2.85 -3.28 3.19
C ILE A 201 1.88 -3.06 2.03
N VAL A 202 1.50 -4.15 1.38
CA VAL A 202 0.35 -4.23 0.48
C VAL A 202 -0.79 -4.88 1.25
N ASN A 203 -1.64 -4.05 1.82
CA ASN A 203 -2.75 -4.52 2.65
C ASN A 203 -3.96 -4.88 1.77
N ARG A 204 -4.21 -6.19 1.58
CA ARG A 204 -5.35 -6.76 0.85
C ARG A 204 -6.35 -7.46 1.79
N LEU A 205 -6.35 -7.11 3.07
CA LEU A 205 -7.36 -7.56 4.01
C LEU A 205 -8.73 -6.97 3.64
N VAL A 206 -9.77 -7.78 3.66
CA VAL A 206 -11.14 -7.38 3.30
C VAL A 206 -11.97 -7.28 4.58
N PRO A 207 -12.52 -6.08 4.90
CA PRO A 207 -13.43 -5.92 6.03
C PRO A 207 -14.72 -6.72 5.86
N ALA A 208 -15.25 -7.23 6.97
CA ALA A 208 -16.55 -7.88 6.98
C ALA A 208 -17.66 -6.88 6.62
N GLY A 209 -18.69 -7.36 5.90
CA GLY A 209 -19.84 -6.53 5.54
C GLY A 209 -19.57 -5.48 4.47
N VAL A 210 -18.38 -5.52 3.79
CA VAL A 210 -18.15 -4.68 2.62
C VAL A 210 -19.15 -5.07 1.54
N PRO A 211 -20.00 -4.13 1.07
CA PRO A 211 -20.98 -4.42 0.04
C PRO A 211 -20.28 -4.67 -1.31
N GLY A 212 -21.01 -5.19 -2.27
CA GLY A 212 -20.53 -5.40 -3.63
C GLY A 212 -21.66 -5.34 -4.63
N GLY A 213 -21.32 -5.38 -5.91
CA GLY A 213 -22.29 -5.39 -7.00
C GLY A 213 -21.69 -6.00 -8.27
N THR A 214 -22.58 -6.44 -9.17
CA THR A 214 -22.19 -7.03 -10.46
C THR A 214 -22.44 -6.09 -11.64
N ASP A 215 -23.32 -5.11 -11.46
CA ASP A 215 -23.60 -4.05 -12.43
C ASP A 215 -23.27 -2.67 -11.85
N ASP A 216 -23.08 -1.69 -12.70
CA ASP A 216 -22.63 -0.35 -12.31
C ASP A 216 -23.59 0.37 -11.36
N VAL A 217 -24.90 0.14 -11.46
CA VAL A 217 -25.90 0.79 -10.59
C VAL A 217 -25.83 0.23 -9.18
N THR A 218 -25.84 -1.10 -9.05
CA THR A 218 -25.74 -1.79 -7.75
C THR A 218 -24.39 -1.50 -7.11
N LEU A 219 -23.32 -1.53 -7.90
CA LEU A 219 -21.98 -1.28 -7.42
C LEU A 219 -21.80 0.19 -6.96
N ARG A 220 -22.34 1.15 -7.66
CA ARG A 220 -22.35 2.56 -7.24
C ARG A 220 -23.07 2.75 -5.91
N ARG A 221 -24.25 2.16 -5.74
CA ARG A 221 -24.98 2.19 -4.48
C ARG A 221 -24.19 1.57 -3.33
N ALA A 222 -23.50 0.46 -3.61
CA ALA A 222 -22.64 -0.19 -2.64
C ALA A 222 -21.46 0.71 -2.19
N VAL A 223 -20.82 1.41 -3.13
CA VAL A 223 -19.74 2.39 -2.83
C VAL A 223 -20.30 3.55 -1.99
N VAL A 224 -21.46 4.13 -2.41
CA VAL A 224 -22.09 5.23 -1.67
C VAL A 224 -22.46 4.81 -0.25
N ALA A 225 -23.10 3.64 -0.09
CA ALA A 225 -23.48 3.13 1.23
C ALA A 225 -22.26 2.93 2.14
N TYR A 226 -21.16 2.39 1.60
CA TYR A 226 -19.96 2.14 2.37
C TYR A 226 -19.24 3.44 2.77
N LEU A 227 -19.14 4.41 1.88
CA LEU A 227 -18.58 5.73 2.17
C LEU A 227 -19.46 6.56 3.12
N SER A 228 -20.77 6.31 3.16
CA SER A 228 -21.73 6.99 4.05
C SER A 228 -21.72 6.44 5.48
N ASP A 229 -21.00 5.37 5.79
CA ASP A 229 -20.88 4.88 7.16
C ASP A 229 -20.03 5.86 7.99
N PHE A 230 -20.72 6.72 8.75
CA PHE A 230 -20.10 7.78 9.57
C PHE A 230 -19.03 7.27 10.54
N ARG A 231 -19.17 6.03 11.03
CA ARG A 231 -18.20 5.47 11.99
C ARG A 231 -16.87 5.13 11.34
N GLU A 232 -16.90 4.76 10.06
CA GLU A 232 -15.71 4.42 9.30
C GLU A 232 -15.11 5.62 8.56
N PHE A 233 -15.90 6.70 8.34
CA PHE A 233 -15.47 7.87 7.58
C PHE A 233 -15.87 9.20 8.24
N PRO A 234 -15.14 9.67 9.27
CA PRO A 234 -15.48 10.86 10.07
C PRO A 234 -14.94 12.18 9.50
N TYR A 235 -14.83 12.34 8.18
CA TYR A 235 -14.28 13.55 7.57
C TYR A 235 -15.39 14.42 6.98
N PRO A 236 -15.51 15.71 7.39
CA PRO A 236 -16.51 16.63 6.87
C PRO A 236 -16.28 16.94 5.38
N GLY A 237 -17.39 17.09 4.65
CA GLY A 237 -17.38 17.52 3.26
C GLY A 237 -18.38 16.81 2.38
N GLU A 238 -18.16 16.86 1.09
CA GLU A 238 -19.01 16.25 0.07
C GLU A 238 -18.20 15.32 -0.81
N ILE A 239 -18.74 14.13 -1.09
CA ILE A 239 -18.18 13.17 -2.02
C ILE A 239 -19.24 12.82 -3.06
N ASP A 240 -18.94 13.09 -4.30
CA ASP A 240 -19.72 12.64 -5.44
C ASP A 240 -19.11 11.35 -6.00
N VAL A 241 -19.95 10.33 -6.18
CA VAL A 241 -19.55 9.02 -6.69
C VAL A 241 -20.14 8.81 -8.06
N ARG A 242 -19.27 8.70 -9.08
CA ARG A 242 -19.63 8.24 -10.42
C ARG A 242 -19.00 6.88 -10.67
N LEU A 243 -19.71 6.00 -11.35
CA LEU A 243 -19.20 4.66 -11.67
C LEU A 243 -19.54 4.28 -13.10
N GLN A 244 -18.55 3.82 -13.84
CA GLN A 244 -18.69 3.36 -15.21
C GLN A 244 -17.75 2.18 -15.48
N ASN A 245 -18.32 1.05 -15.94
CA ASN A 245 -17.56 -0.17 -16.25
C ASN A 245 -16.66 -0.66 -15.09
N GLY A 246 -17.14 -0.53 -13.84
CA GLY A 246 -16.39 -0.89 -12.65
C GLY A 246 -15.28 0.10 -12.25
N ARG A 247 -15.13 1.23 -12.95
CA ARG A 247 -14.25 2.34 -12.58
C ARG A 247 -15.03 3.35 -11.74
N VAL A 248 -14.60 3.60 -10.53
CA VAL A 248 -15.14 4.59 -9.61
C VAL A 248 -14.38 5.90 -9.77
N THR A 249 -15.08 7.00 -10.03
CA THR A 249 -14.52 8.35 -9.93
C THR A 249 -15.12 9.01 -8.69
N LEU A 250 -14.27 9.38 -7.74
CA LEU A 250 -14.61 10.16 -6.55
C LEU A 250 -14.27 11.61 -6.82
N SER A 251 -15.23 12.53 -6.67
CA SER A 251 -15.03 13.97 -6.79
C SER A 251 -15.67 14.71 -5.61
N GLY A 252 -15.55 16.03 -5.57
CA GLY A 252 -16.03 16.84 -4.44
C GLY A 252 -14.89 17.39 -3.58
N SER A 253 -15.17 17.66 -2.32
CA SER A 253 -14.18 18.27 -1.41
C SER A 253 -14.33 17.76 0.01
N LEU A 254 -13.19 17.51 0.67
CA LEU A 254 -13.09 17.14 2.09
C LEU A 254 -12.15 18.10 2.82
N ASP A 255 -12.32 18.21 4.13
CA ASP A 255 -11.55 19.12 4.97
C ASP A 255 -10.07 18.77 5.12
N MET A 256 -9.71 17.49 4.94
CA MET A 256 -8.35 16.98 5.20
C MET A 256 -7.86 16.01 4.14
N TYR A 257 -6.56 16.02 3.91
CA TYR A 257 -5.87 15.08 3.02
C TYR A 257 -6.10 13.60 3.43
N MET A 258 -6.12 13.29 4.74
CA MET A 258 -6.38 11.95 5.23
C MET A 258 -7.76 11.44 4.80
N GLY A 259 -8.80 12.28 4.85
CA GLY A 259 -10.15 11.94 4.38
C GLY A 259 -10.14 11.54 2.91
N ARG A 260 -9.48 12.32 2.05
CA ARG A 260 -9.30 11.99 0.63
C ARG A 260 -8.65 10.61 0.44
N GLN A 261 -7.59 10.31 1.18
CA GLN A 261 -6.90 9.01 1.07
C GLN A 261 -7.79 7.85 1.54
N GLN A 262 -8.49 8.04 2.64
CA GLN A 262 -9.36 7.02 3.20
C GLN A 262 -10.56 6.74 2.28
N ALA A 263 -11.18 7.77 1.70
CA ALA A 263 -12.27 7.60 0.75
C ALA A 263 -11.87 6.72 -0.45
N GLY A 264 -10.70 6.98 -1.04
CA GLY A 264 -10.16 6.16 -2.13
C GLY A 264 -9.91 4.71 -1.71
N ALA A 265 -9.33 4.52 -0.53
CA ALA A 265 -9.03 3.18 0.00
C ALA A 265 -10.32 2.39 0.31
N MET A 266 -11.36 3.03 0.84
CA MET A 266 -12.65 2.40 1.11
C MET A 266 -13.36 2.02 -0.20
N ALA A 267 -13.43 2.93 -1.16
CA ALA A 267 -14.04 2.65 -2.46
C ALA A 267 -13.35 1.47 -3.17
N ALA A 268 -12.02 1.37 -3.09
CA ALA A 268 -11.26 0.27 -3.69
C ALA A 268 -11.50 -1.10 -3.04
N LEU A 269 -12.07 -1.15 -1.84
CA LEU A 269 -12.41 -2.41 -1.15
C LEU A 269 -13.74 -2.99 -1.60
N VAL A 270 -14.63 -2.18 -2.16
CA VAL A 270 -15.97 -2.64 -2.57
C VAL A 270 -15.83 -3.69 -3.68
N SER A 271 -16.42 -4.88 -3.44
CA SER A 271 -16.31 -6.01 -4.36
C SER A 271 -16.94 -5.68 -5.72
N GLY A 272 -16.20 -5.83 -6.80
CA GLY A 272 -16.60 -5.46 -8.16
C GLY A 272 -15.94 -4.17 -8.66
N VAL A 273 -15.41 -3.32 -7.78
CA VAL A 273 -14.61 -2.15 -8.18
C VAL A 273 -13.27 -2.62 -8.77
N ARG A 274 -12.98 -2.16 -9.98
CA ARG A 274 -11.74 -2.49 -10.71
C ARG A 274 -10.68 -1.42 -10.56
N GLU A 275 -11.12 -0.15 -10.53
CA GLU A 275 -10.24 1.02 -10.47
C GLU A 275 -10.92 2.15 -9.72
N VAL A 276 -10.14 2.94 -8.98
CA VAL A 276 -10.62 4.14 -8.28
C VAL A 276 -9.78 5.33 -8.73
N GLU A 277 -10.44 6.31 -9.34
CA GLU A 277 -9.89 7.62 -9.66
C GLU A 277 -10.34 8.63 -8.61
N ASN A 278 -9.41 9.06 -7.76
CA ASN A 278 -9.72 9.95 -6.64
C ASN A 278 -9.39 11.41 -6.97
N GLN A 279 -10.39 12.15 -7.40
CA GLN A 279 -10.32 13.58 -7.76
C GLN A 279 -10.81 14.49 -6.62
N ILE A 280 -11.05 13.98 -5.41
CA ILE A 280 -11.47 14.77 -4.25
C ILE A 280 -10.44 15.85 -3.97
N LYS A 281 -10.90 17.10 -3.82
CA LYS A 281 -10.07 18.23 -3.42
C LYS A 281 -9.99 18.31 -1.90
N VAL A 282 -8.89 18.82 -1.39
CA VAL A 282 -8.76 19.13 0.04
C VAL A 282 -9.04 20.60 0.23
N ASP A 283 -10.08 20.92 1.01
CA ASP A 283 -10.50 22.28 1.34
C ASP A 283 -10.59 22.45 2.86
N PRO A 284 -9.57 23.03 3.49
CA PRO A 284 -9.54 23.21 4.94
C PRO A 284 -10.57 24.21 5.47
N SER A 285 -11.26 24.94 4.60
CA SER A 285 -12.32 25.88 4.99
C SER A 285 -13.63 25.18 5.34
N ILE A 286 -13.80 23.92 4.94
CA ILE A 286 -14.98 23.14 5.26
C ILE A 286 -15.09 22.98 6.77
N GLN A 287 -16.25 23.36 7.31
CA GLN A 287 -16.62 23.20 8.71
C GLN A 287 -17.88 22.33 8.78
N GLY A 288 -17.88 21.40 9.70
CA GLY A 288 -19.01 20.48 9.89
C GLY A 288 -18.57 19.19 10.55
N ALA A 289 -19.51 18.33 10.87
CA ALA A 289 -19.26 17.05 11.51
C ALA A 289 -19.59 15.85 10.60
N VAL A 290 -20.13 16.09 9.41
CA VAL A 290 -20.73 15.02 8.59
C VAL A 290 -20.24 15.10 7.14
N THR A 291 -19.91 13.94 6.57
CA THR A 291 -19.69 13.77 5.14
C THR A 291 -21.00 13.53 4.44
N THR A 292 -21.26 14.24 3.35
CA THR A 292 -22.37 13.96 2.43
C THR A 292 -21.83 13.19 1.23
N VAL A 293 -22.38 12.01 0.96
CA VAL A 293 -22.01 11.20 -0.22
C VAL A 293 -23.20 11.18 -1.17
N ARG A 294 -22.95 11.50 -2.44
CA ARG A 294 -23.97 11.58 -3.48
C ARG A 294 -23.67 10.64 -4.64
N GLU A 295 -24.72 10.08 -5.22
CA GLU A 295 -24.65 9.40 -6.51
C GLU A 295 -24.73 10.42 -7.65
N GLN A 296 -23.78 10.36 -8.59
CA GLN A 296 -23.89 11.06 -9.86
C GLN A 296 -24.29 10.08 -10.97
N GLN A 297 -25.26 10.48 -11.80
CA GLN A 297 -25.74 9.72 -12.96
C GLN A 297 -24.71 9.71 -14.09
#